data_780138995cd7fdd736fbb590af172f48
#
_entry.id   780138995cd7fdd736fbb590af172f48
#
_cell.length_a   1.000
_cell.length_b   1.000
_cell.length_c   1.000
_cell.angle_alpha   90.00
_cell.angle_beta   90.00
_cell.angle_gamma   90.00
#
_symmetry.space_group_name_H-M   'P 1'
#
loop_
_entity.id
_entity.type
_entity.pdbx_description
1 polymer ?
#
loop_
_entity_poly.entity_id
_entity_poly.type
_entity_poly.pdbx_seq_one_letter_code
_entity_poly.pdbx_strand_id
1 'polypeptide(L)'
;MRDLLDDLIALQQVELEIFKAEEGLRELPRDIEEIESIILARKRSLDAIDEEIASYEQRKAPLEAELRENQAILDAADARIKRIKTNKEFLALQREMDLAKKRKNDLEEQILSIMERIDKKSAERERIKESYDTDRQVLEERKTRVESQIAELRAVLAEYQGRDKALRAAVDPSLLSRYDRIKNSKKGLAVVACEDGVCMGCHMHIQPQLYNELVRGDRLIACPSCQRILYVRRDGGPADG
;
A
#
# COMPACT_ATOMS: atom_id res chain seq x y z
N MET A 1 29.26 -13.44 -38.93
CA MET A 1 28.90 -12.07 -38.63
C MET A 1 27.41 -11.96 -38.28
N ARG A 2 26.52 -12.67 -39.00
CA ARG A 2 25.07 -12.73 -38.70
C ARG A 2 24.80 -13.34 -37.34
N ASP A 3 25.39 -14.48 -37.03
CA ASP A 3 25.21 -15.17 -35.75
C ASP A 3 25.59 -14.28 -34.57
N LEU A 4 26.65 -13.47 -34.69
CA LEU A 4 27.05 -12.49 -33.68
C LEU A 4 26.03 -11.36 -33.44
N LEU A 5 25.32 -10.97 -34.51
CA LEU A 5 24.26 -9.95 -34.41
C LEU A 5 23.01 -10.53 -33.78
N ASP A 6 22.65 -11.76 -34.12
CA ASP A 6 21.54 -12.48 -33.52
C ASP A 6 21.77 -12.74 -32.04
N ASP A 7 23.01 -13.07 -31.62
CA ASP A 7 23.39 -13.18 -30.21
C ASP A 7 23.26 -11.87 -29.45
N LEU A 8 23.64 -10.73 -30.07
CA LEU A 8 23.47 -9.41 -29.43
C LEU A 8 22.00 -8.99 -29.35
N ILE A 9 21.18 -9.32 -30.32
CA ILE A 9 19.74 -9.08 -30.28
C ILE A 9 19.10 -9.91 -29.16
N ALA A 10 19.44 -11.20 -29.08
CA ALA A 10 18.96 -12.08 -28.03
C ALA A 10 19.40 -11.61 -26.65
N LEU A 11 20.66 -11.17 -26.50
CA LEU A 11 21.19 -10.60 -25.27
C LEU A 11 20.40 -9.35 -24.85
N GLN A 12 20.17 -8.43 -25.79
CA GLN A 12 19.39 -7.22 -25.51
C GLN A 12 17.96 -7.52 -25.07
N GLN A 13 17.28 -8.48 -25.72
CA GLN A 13 15.94 -8.89 -25.34
C GLN A 13 15.90 -9.44 -23.91
N VAL A 14 16.85 -10.32 -23.56
CA VAL A 14 16.98 -10.86 -22.21
C VAL A 14 17.23 -9.74 -21.17
N GLU A 15 18.11 -8.80 -21.48
CA GLU A 15 18.41 -7.66 -20.59
C GLU A 15 17.23 -6.70 -20.42
N LEU A 16 16.42 -6.52 -21.45
CA LEU A 16 15.18 -5.72 -21.35
C LEU A 16 14.15 -6.40 -20.45
N GLU A 17 14.01 -7.72 -20.53
CA GLU A 17 13.13 -8.46 -19.62
C GLU A 17 13.64 -8.43 -18.16
N ILE A 18 14.96 -8.53 -17.95
CA ILE A 18 15.57 -8.31 -16.63
C ILE A 18 15.23 -6.92 -16.12
N PHE A 19 15.38 -5.88 -16.92
CA PHE A 19 15.09 -4.51 -16.52
C PHE A 19 13.61 -4.32 -16.14
N LYS A 20 12.68 -4.87 -16.94
CA LYS A 20 11.23 -4.83 -16.63
C LYS A 20 10.92 -5.55 -15.32
N ALA A 21 11.51 -6.73 -15.11
CA ALA A 21 11.32 -7.50 -13.88
C ALA A 21 11.87 -6.77 -12.65
N GLU A 22 13.06 -6.16 -12.75
CA GLU A 22 13.67 -5.37 -11.69
C GLU A 22 12.87 -4.10 -11.36
N GLU A 23 12.30 -3.45 -12.37
CA GLU A 23 11.43 -2.28 -12.19
C GLU A 23 10.14 -2.67 -11.47
N GLY A 24 9.47 -3.75 -11.89
CA GLY A 24 8.30 -4.29 -11.20
C GLY A 24 8.61 -4.68 -9.75
N LEU A 25 9.75 -5.33 -9.51
CA LEU A 25 10.19 -5.68 -8.14
C LEU A 25 10.51 -4.47 -7.26
N ARG A 26 10.74 -3.30 -7.84
CA ARG A 26 10.97 -2.04 -7.11
C ARG A 26 9.66 -1.31 -6.79
N GLU A 27 8.67 -1.43 -7.67
CA GLU A 27 7.39 -0.72 -7.54
C GLU A 27 6.39 -1.48 -6.68
N LEU A 28 6.23 -2.78 -6.91
CA LEU A 28 5.25 -3.61 -6.21
C LEU A 28 5.35 -3.60 -4.67
N PRO A 29 6.54 -3.56 -4.02
CA PRO A 29 6.62 -3.43 -2.57
C PRO A 29 6.00 -2.15 -2.02
N ARG A 30 6.02 -1.06 -2.78
CA ARG A 30 5.39 0.22 -2.38
C ARG A 30 3.88 0.10 -2.27
N ASP A 31 3.26 -0.70 -3.15
CA ASP A 31 1.83 -1.00 -3.07
C ASP A 31 1.48 -1.73 -1.77
N ILE A 32 2.35 -2.64 -1.31
CA ILE A 32 2.17 -3.34 -0.02
C ILE A 32 2.28 -2.36 1.14
N GLU A 33 3.29 -1.49 1.15
CA GLU A 33 3.47 -0.46 2.18
C GLU A 33 2.27 0.48 2.26
N GLU A 34 1.72 0.88 1.11
CA GLU A 34 0.51 1.71 1.05
C GLU A 34 -0.70 0.97 1.66
N ILE A 35 -0.93 -0.29 1.28
CA ILE A 35 -2.00 -1.14 1.82
C ILE A 35 -1.87 -1.25 3.34
N GLU A 36 -0.70 -1.58 3.85
CA GLU A 36 -0.44 -1.72 5.29
C GLU A 36 -0.66 -0.40 6.05
N SER A 37 -0.28 0.73 5.45
CA SER A 37 -0.50 2.06 6.03
C SER A 37 -1.99 2.39 6.17
N ILE A 38 -2.81 2.04 5.18
CA ILE A 38 -4.27 2.24 5.20
C ILE A 38 -4.90 1.40 6.31
N ILE A 39 -4.55 0.12 6.39
CA ILE A 39 -5.05 -0.79 7.43
C ILE A 39 -4.69 -0.27 8.82
N LEU A 40 -3.44 0.15 9.01
CA LEU A 40 -2.96 0.68 10.28
C LEU A 40 -3.66 1.98 10.68
N ALA A 41 -3.87 2.90 9.72
CA ALA A 41 -4.58 4.15 9.99
C ALA A 41 -6.02 3.91 10.46
N ARG A 42 -6.74 3.00 9.82
CA ARG A 42 -8.11 2.64 10.21
C ARG A 42 -8.17 1.94 11.57
N LYS A 43 -7.21 1.05 11.84
CA LYS A 43 -7.10 0.42 13.16
C LYS A 43 -6.90 1.45 14.27
N ARG A 44 -6.00 2.43 14.07
CA ARG A 44 -5.78 3.52 15.04
C ARG A 44 -7.04 4.34 15.29
N SER A 45 -7.87 4.55 14.27
CA SER A 45 -9.16 5.24 14.45
C SER A 45 -10.12 4.45 15.33
N LEU A 46 -10.17 3.12 15.21
CA LEU A 46 -10.95 2.26 16.10
C LEU A 46 -10.42 2.28 17.54
N ASP A 47 -9.11 2.12 17.70
CA ASP A 47 -8.46 2.14 19.02
C ASP A 47 -8.72 3.48 19.74
N ALA A 48 -8.70 4.61 19.03
CA ALA A 48 -9.01 5.92 19.59
C ALA A 48 -10.47 6.03 20.07
N ILE A 49 -11.43 5.47 19.35
CA ILE A 49 -12.84 5.45 19.78
C ILE A 49 -13.01 4.53 21.01
N ASP A 50 -12.35 3.39 21.05
CA ASP A 50 -12.37 2.49 22.21
C ASP A 50 -11.81 3.16 23.46
N GLU A 51 -10.73 3.95 23.33
CA GLU A 51 -10.18 4.76 24.42
C GLU A 51 -11.17 5.84 24.90
N GLU A 52 -11.88 6.51 23.97
CA GLU A 52 -12.91 7.48 24.34
C GLU A 52 -14.06 6.82 25.11
N ILE A 53 -14.56 5.67 24.67
CA ILE A 53 -15.62 4.91 25.34
C ILE A 53 -15.15 4.51 26.75
N ALA A 54 -13.96 3.94 26.87
CA ALA A 54 -13.39 3.57 28.17
C ALA A 54 -13.26 4.77 29.12
N SER A 55 -12.88 5.94 28.60
CA SER A 55 -12.84 7.19 29.37
C SER A 55 -14.21 7.60 29.91
N TYR A 56 -15.26 7.47 29.09
CA TYR A 56 -16.63 7.76 29.55
C TYR A 56 -17.11 6.75 30.61
N GLU A 57 -16.81 5.46 30.43
CA GLU A 57 -17.13 4.43 31.43
C GLU A 57 -16.42 4.68 32.77
N GLN A 58 -15.15 5.05 32.75
CA GLN A 58 -14.42 5.42 33.96
C GLN A 58 -15.03 6.63 34.66
N ARG A 59 -15.60 7.59 33.94
CA ARG A 59 -16.28 8.75 34.51
C ARG A 59 -17.67 8.42 35.04
N LYS A 60 -18.36 7.46 34.44
CA LYS A 60 -19.69 7.00 34.84
C LYS A 60 -19.65 6.24 36.18
N ALA A 61 -18.66 5.37 36.37
CA ALA A 61 -18.57 4.47 37.50
C ALA A 61 -18.63 5.18 38.89
N PRO A 62 -17.88 6.28 39.17
CA PRO A 62 -17.98 6.98 40.43
C PRO A 62 -19.34 7.66 40.64
N LEU A 63 -19.98 8.18 39.58
CA LEU A 63 -21.32 8.78 39.69
C LEU A 63 -22.38 7.72 40.03
N GLU A 64 -22.28 6.53 39.46
CA GLU A 64 -23.17 5.41 39.82
C GLU A 64 -22.94 4.92 41.26
N ALA A 65 -21.71 4.97 41.75
CA ALA A 65 -21.41 4.65 43.14
C ALA A 65 -22.06 5.69 44.08
N GLU A 66 -21.87 7.00 43.79
CA GLU A 66 -22.48 8.10 44.57
C GLU A 66 -24.03 8.05 44.53
N LEU A 67 -24.59 7.69 43.34
CA LEU A 67 -26.04 7.52 43.21
C LEU A 67 -26.58 6.42 44.13
N ARG A 68 -25.85 5.27 44.20
CA ARG A 68 -26.22 4.18 45.11
C ARG A 68 -26.13 4.59 46.59
N GLU A 69 -25.09 5.32 46.98
CA GLU A 69 -24.93 5.86 48.35
C GLU A 69 -26.07 6.81 48.66
N ASN A 70 -26.39 7.73 47.77
CA ASN A 70 -27.46 8.70 47.95
C ASN A 70 -28.84 8.03 48.01
N GLN A 71 -29.08 7.00 47.26
CA GLN A 71 -30.32 6.19 47.34
C GLN A 71 -30.42 5.49 48.71
N ALA A 72 -29.32 4.95 49.25
CA ALA A 72 -29.32 4.34 50.57
C ALA A 72 -29.63 5.36 51.69
N ILE A 73 -29.20 6.63 51.54
CA ILE A 73 -29.55 7.72 52.44
C ILE A 73 -31.08 7.97 52.41
N LEU A 74 -31.67 8.02 51.22
CA LEU A 74 -33.12 8.23 51.05
C LEU A 74 -33.91 7.07 51.67
N ASP A 75 -33.51 5.83 51.43
CA ASP A 75 -34.18 4.63 51.98
C ASP A 75 -34.10 4.63 53.52
N ALA A 76 -32.95 5.01 54.10
CA ALA A 76 -32.78 5.14 55.54
C ALA A 76 -33.64 6.26 56.11
N ALA A 77 -33.74 7.39 55.39
CA ALA A 77 -34.59 8.51 55.79
C ALA A 77 -36.08 8.13 55.81
N ASP A 78 -36.54 7.40 54.77
CA ASP A 78 -37.91 6.88 54.70
C ASP A 78 -38.25 5.92 55.88
N ALA A 79 -37.29 5.09 56.29
CA ALA A 79 -37.46 4.22 57.46
C ALA A 79 -37.50 5.01 58.78
N ARG A 80 -36.77 6.14 58.86
CA ARG A 80 -36.75 7.02 60.04
C ARG A 80 -38.03 7.85 60.21
N ILE A 81 -38.66 8.29 59.11
CA ILE A 81 -39.94 9.05 59.16
C ILE A 81 -40.97 8.34 60.04
N LYS A 82 -41.10 7.03 59.93
CA LYS A 82 -42.09 6.20 60.66
C LYS A 82 -41.83 6.17 62.16
N ARG A 83 -40.67 6.66 62.69
CA ARG A 83 -40.25 6.60 64.05
C ARG A 83 -40.15 7.99 64.72
N ILE A 84 -40.31 9.06 63.95
CA ILE A 84 -40.21 10.44 64.41
C ILE A 84 -41.37 10.79 65.32
N LYS A 85 -41.07 11.50 66.46
CA LYS A 85 -42.05 11.91 67.46
C LYS A 85 -42.21 13.42 67.53
N THR A 86 -41.29 14.21 66.98
CA THR A 86 -41.34 15.66 67.09
C THR A 86 -41.38 16.35 65.73
N ASN A 87 -42.12 17.48 65.64
CA ASN A 87 -42.23 18.24 64.38
C ASN A 87 -40.87 18.83 63.94
N LYS A 88 -40.00 19.15 64.89
CA LYS A 88 -38.65 19.69 64.61
C LYS A 88 -37.78 18.61 63.86
N GLU A 89 -37.81 17.37 64.33
CA GLU A 89 -37.10 16.27 63.72
C GLU A 89 -37.68 15.94 62.35
N PHE A 90 -39.00 15.97 62.18
CA PHE A 90 -39.67 15.79 60.93
C PHE A 90 -39.21 16.80 59.82
N LEU A 91 -39.27 18.13 60.21
CA LEU A 91 -38.84 19.17 59.29
C LEU A 91 -37.34 19.10 58.95
N ALA A 92 -36.50 18.67 59.88
CA ALA A 92 -35.07 18.46 59.59
C ALA A 92 -34.84 17.31 58.61
N LEU A 93 -35.51 16.18 58.89
CA LEU A 93 -35.40 15.00 57.97
C LEU A 93 -35.99 15.27 56.58
N GLN A 94 -37.11 16.02 56.53
CA GLN A 94 -37.69 16.42 55.25
C GLN A 94 -36.70 17.26 54.41
N ARG A 95 -35.98 18.22 55.01
CA ARG A 95 -34.95 19.00 54.30
C ARG A 95 -33.78 18.14 53.82
N GLU A 96 -33.34 17.17 54.65
CA GLU A 96 -32.31 16.21 54.29
C GLU A 96 -32.74 15.37 53.07
N MET A 97 -33.97 14.86 53.06
CA MET A 97 -34.55 14.13 51.96
C MET A 97 -34.69 14.99 50.68
N ASP A 98 -35.11 16.23 50.78
CA ASP A 98 -35.25 17.13 49.63
C ASP A 98 -33.90 17.42 49.00
N LEU A 99 -32.84 17.62 49.80
CA LEU A 99 -31.46 17.75 49.28
C LEU A 99 -30.97 16.46 48.63
N ALA A 100 -31.22 15.31 49.25
CA ALA A 100 -30.82 14.02 48.68
C ALA A 100 -31.56 13.69 47.38
N LYS A 101 -32.86 14.01 47.27
CA LYS A 101 -33.62 13.87 46.02
C LYS A 101 -33.08 14.76 44.92
N LYS A 102 -32.75 16.01 45.25
CA LYS A 102 -32.13 16.93 44.28
C LYS A 102 -30.79 16.37 43.80
N ARG A 103 -29.93 15.90 44.71
CA ARG A 103 -28.65 15.30 44.36
C ARG A 103 -28.80 14.06 43.51
N LYS A 104 -29.79 13.21 43.81
CA LYS A 104 -30.13 12.03 42.99
C LYS A 104 -30.47 12.42 41.56
N ASN A 105 -31.34 13.40 41.36
CA ASN A 105 -31.74 13.86 40.04
C ASN A 105 -30.52 14.44 39.25
N ASP A 106 -29.67 15.23 39.92
CA ASP A 106 -28.46 15.78 39.31
C ASP A 106 -27.47 14.65 38.87
N LEU A 107 -27.35 13.59 39.69
CA LEU A 107 -26.50 12.43 39.33
C LEU A 107 -27.09 11.60 38.18
N GLU A 108 -28.40 11.34 38.22
CA GLU A 108 -29.10 10.64 37.14
C GLU A 108 -28.97 11.38 35.80
N GLU A 109 -29.09 12.71 35.80
CA GLU A 109 -28.91 13.52 34.57
C GLU A 109 -27.48 13.44 34.05
N GLN A 110 -26.47 13.51 34.94
CA GLN A 110 -25.07 13.37 34.54
C GLN A 110 -24.77 11.99 33.98
N ILE A 111 -25.25 10.93 34.63
CA ILE A 111 -25.10 9.54 34.16
C ILE A 111 -25.75 9.37 32.80
N LEU A 112 -26.99 9.86 32.63
CA LEU A 112 -27.71 9.78 31.36
C LEU A 112 -26.95 10.49 30.24
N SER A 113 -26.44 11.69 30.49
CA SER A 113 -25.62 12.41 29.52
C SER A 113 -24.36 11.66 29.11
N ILE A 114 -23.70 10.96 30.05
CA ILE A 114 -22.53 10.11 29.73
C ILE A 114 -22.97 8.89 28.92
N MET A 115 -24.06 8.23 29.28
CA MET A 115 -24.59 7.07 28.55
C MET A 115 -24.92 7.43 27.10
N GLU A 116 -25.57 8.57 26.86
CA GLU A 116 -25.84 9.05 25.50
C GLU A 116 -24.56 9.23 24.66
N ARG A 117 -23.47 9.67 25.31
CA ARG A 117 -22.16 9.80 24.63
C ARG A 117 -21.56 8.44 24.31
N ILE A 118 -21.64 7.50 25.24
CA ILE A 118 -21.19 6.11 25.02
C ILE A 118 -21.96 5.49 23.86
N ASP A 119 -23.30 5.62 23.85
CA ASP A 119 -24.13 5.06 22.79
C ASP A 119 -23.79 5.65 21.41
N LYS A 120 -23.61 6.98 21.33
CA LYS A 120 -23.18 7.63 20.09
C LYS A 120 -21.83 7.13 19.61
N LYS A 121 -20.85 7.01 20.52
CA LYS A 121 -19.51 6.52 20.19
C LYS A 121 -19.51 5.03 19.83
N SER A 122 -20.32 4.22 20.50
CA SER A 122 -20.50 2.81 20.18
C SER A 122 -21.11 2.62 18.78
N ALA A 123 -22.10 3.42 18.42
CA ALA A 123 -22.68 3.40 17.09
C ALA A 123 -21.67 3.85 16.00
N GLU A 124 -20.85 4.87 16.29
CA GLU A 124 -19.75 5.29 15.42
C GLU A 124 -18.72 4.18 15.24
N ARG A 125 -18.32 3.54 16.34
CA ARG A 125 -17.40 2.41 16.37
C ARG A 125 -17.88 1.24 15.47
N GLU A 126 -19.14 0.83 15.62
CA GLU A 126 -19.67 -0.28 14.83
C GLU A 126 -19.66 0.03 13.31
N ARG A 127 -20.00 1.26 12.91
CA ARG A 127 -19.92 1.68 11.50
C ARG A 127 -18.49 1.64 10.95
N ILE A 128 -17.54 2.14 11.73
CA ILE A 128 -16.13 2.13 11.33
C ILE A 128 -15.59 0.71 11.30
N LYS A 129 -15.98 -0.13 12.26
CA LYS A 129 -15.58 -1.54 12.33
C LYS A 129 -16.09 -2.34 11.13
N GLU A 130 -17.36 -2.19 10.77
CA GLU A 130 -17.95 -2.86 9.61
C GLU A 130 -17.20 -2.47 8.31
N SER A 131 -16.94 -1.17 8.13
CA SER A 131 -16.13 -0.68 7.01
C SER A 131 -14.70 -1.20 7.06
N TYR A 132 -14.07 -1.21 8.25
CA TYR A 132 -12.70 -1.70 8.43
C TYR A 132 -12.58 -3.19 8.09
N ASP A 133 -13.50 -4.02 8.58
CA ASP A 133 -13.46 -5.47 8.35
C ASP A 133 -13.64 -5.78 6.86
N THR A 134 -14.56 -5.08 6.17
CA THR A 134 -14.77 -5.21 4.73
C THR A 134 -13.54 -4.78 3.93
N ASP A 135 -13.02 -3.59 4.21
CA ASP A 135 -11.86 -3.05 3.51
C ASP A 135 -10.60 -3.87 3.77
N ARG A 136 -10.42 -4.34 5.00
CA ARG A 136 -9.30 -5.19 5.38
C ARG A 136 -9.28 -6.47 4.55
N GLN A 137 -10.42 -7.13 4.37
CA GLN A 137 -10.49 -8.35 3.56
C GLN A 137 -10.04 -8.07 2.11
N VAL A 138 -10.56 -7.01 1.49
CA VAL A 138 -10.20 -6.60 0.12
C VAL A 138 -8.71 -6.26 0.02
N LEU A 139 -8.18 -5.54 1.01
CA LEU A 139 -6.77 -5.14 1.04
C LEU A 139 -5.84 -6.33 1.25
N GLU A 140 -6.20 -7.29 2.09
CA GLU A 140 -5.42 -8.53 2.28
C GLU A 140 -5.41 -9.40 1.02
N GLU A 141 -6.54 -9.50 0.31
CA GLU A 141 -6.59 -10.18 -0.99
C GLU A 141 -5.72 -9.47 -2.04
N ARG A 142 -5.71 -8.13 -2.05
CA ARG A 142 -4.82 -7.36 -2.93
C ARG A 142 -3.36 -7.60 -2.57
N LYS A 143 -3.01 -7.59 -1.28
CA LYS A 143 -1.66 -7.87 -0.79
C LYS A 143 -1.18 -9.25 -1.25
N THR A 144 -2.00 -10.29 -1.08
CA THR A 144 -1.68 -11.66 -1.51
C THR A 144 -1.41 -11.73 -3.02
N ARG A 145 -2.18 -10.99 -3.83
CA ARG A 145 -1.96 -10.90 -5.28
C ARG A 145 -0.62 -10.23 -5.62
N VAL A 146 -0.31 -9.13 -4.96
CA VAL A 146 0.97 -8.42 -5.17
C VAL A 146 2.16 -9.31 -4.75
N GLU A 147 2.05 -10.02 -3.64
CA GLU A 147 3.07 -10.97 -3.18
C GLU A 147 3.28 -12.11 -4.20
N SER A 148 2.19 -12.63 -4.80
CA SER A 148 2.28 -13.63 -5.89
C SER A 148 3.01 -13.06 -7.11
N GLN A 149 2.68 -11.83 -7.53
CA GLN A 149 3.35 -11.16 -8.65
C GLN A 149 4.85 -10.95 -8.37
N ILE A 150 5.21 -10.57 -7.16
CA ILE A 150 6.62 -10.46 -6.74
C ILE A 150 7.34 -11.81 -6.85
N ALA A 151 6.70 -12.90 -6.42
CA ALA A 151 7.28 -14.24 -6.51
C ALA A 151 7.48 -14.66 -7.97
N GLU A 152 6.51 -14.41 -8.83
CA GLU A 152 6.58 -14.67 -10.27
C GLU A 152 7.71 -13.87 -10.93
N LEU A 153 7.79 -12.56 -10.65
CA LEU A 153 8.86 -11.71 -11.19
C LEU A 153 10.25 -12.15 -10.73
N ARG A 154 10.40 -12.62 -9.47
CA ARG A 154 11.67 -13.18 -9.00
C ARG A 154 12.07 -14.45 -9.72
N ALA A 155 11.12 -15.33 -10.04
CA ALA A 155 11.38 -16.53 -10.81
C ALA A 155 11.80 -16.20 -12.24
N VAL A 156 11.09 -15.29 -12.89
CA VAL A 156 11.41 -14.76 -14.22
C VAL A 156 12.80 -14.12 -14.23
N LEU A 157 13.09 -13.26 -13.26
CA LEU A 157 14.39 -12.61 -13.14
C LEU A 157 15.55 -13.63 -13.01
N ALA A 158 15.38 -14.66 -12.18
CA ALA A 158 16.39 -15.70 -12.01
C ALA A 158 16.64 -16.48 -13.31
N GLU A 159 15.59 -16.82 -14.07
CA GLU A 159 15.70 -17.47 -15.37
C GLU A 159 16.47 -16.59 -16.36
N TYR A 160 16.04 -15.32 -16.52
CA TYR A 160 16.67 -14.42 -17.48
C TYR A 160 18.11 -14.07 -17.11
N GLN A 161 18.45 -13.94 -15.82
CA GLN A 161 19.83 -13.77 -15.37
C GLN A 161 20.72 -14.99 -15.73
N GLY A 162 20.17 -16.20 -15.69
CA GLY A 162 20.87 -17.40 -16.16
C GLY A 162 21.13 -17.34 -17.67
N ARG A 163 20.14 -16.94 -18.46
CA ARG A 163 20.26 -16.77 -19.91
C ARG A 163 21.23 -15.66 -20.30
N ASP A 164 21.19 -14.51 -19.58
CA ASP A 164 22.13 -13.39 -19.78
C ASP A 164 23.58 -13.85 -19.63
N LYS A 165 23.89 -14.58 -18.56
CA LYS A 165 25.24 -15.11 -18.32
C LYS A 165 25.70 -16.03 -19.44
N ALA A 166 24.82 -16.90 -19.94
CA ALA A 166 25.15 -17.82 -21.01
C ALA A 166 25.40 -17.07 -22.33
N LEU A 167 24.55 -16.11 -22.69
CA LEU A 167 24.71 -15.30 -23.91
C LEU A 167 25.96 -14.42 -23.86
N ARG A 168 26.23 -13.78 -22.72
CA ARG A 168 27.46 -12.98 -22.53
C ARG A 168 28.73 -13.79 -22.66
N ALA A 169 28.72 -15.04 -22.22
CA ALA A 169 29.87 -15.96 -22.37
C ALA A 169 30.11 -16.40 -23.82
N ALA A 170 29.08 -16.38 -24.68
CA ALA A 170 29.16 -16.73 -26.08
C ALA A 170 29.63 -15.58 -27.00
N VAL A 171 29.46 -14.32 -26.54
CA VAL A 171 29.82 -13.13 -27.33
C VAL A 171 31.29 -12.77 -27.13
N ASP A 172 31.97 -12.35 -28.22
CA ASP A 172 33.35 -11.87 -28.16
C ASP A 172 33.51 -10.70 -27.18
N PRO A 173 34.55 -10.70 -26.28
CA PRO A 173 34.71 -9.68 -25.23
C PRO A 173 34.83 -8.25 -25.77
N SER A 174 35.42 -8.05 -26.97
CA SER A 174 35.56 -6.70 -27.53
C SER A 174 34.22 -6.17 -28.05
N LEU A 175 33.42 -7.04 -28.62
CA LEU A 175 32.08 -6.74 -29.10
C LEU A 175 31.12 -6.49 -27.90
N LEU A 176 31.21 -7.29 -26.86
CA LEU A 176 30.46 -7.11 -25.61
C LEU A 176 30.77 -5.77 -24.95
N SER A 177 32.04 -5.40 -24.87
CA SER A 177 32.47 -4.09 -24.33
C SER A 177 31.87 -2.91 -25.13
N ARG A 178 31.83 -3.04 -26.47
CA ARG A 178 31.20 -2.03 -27.33
C ARG A 178 29.68 -1.96 -27.09
N TYR A 179 29.02 -3.12 -27.01
CA TYR A 179 27.60 -3.24 -26.74
C TYR A 179 27.25 -2.58 -25.38
N ASP A 180 27.94 -2.92 -24.32
CA ASP A 180 27.70 -2.39 -22.97
C ASP A 180 27.87 -0.86 -22.91
N ARG A 181 28.88 -0.31 -23.61
CA ARG A 181 29.09 1.14 -23.67
C ARG A 181 27.90 1.84 -24.34
N ILE A 182 27.38 1.27 -25.43
CA ILE A 182 26.23 1.84 -26.14
C ILE A 182 24.98 1.71 -25.27
N LYS A 183 24.72 0.52 -24.72
CA LYS A 183 23.58 0.23 -23.83
C LYS A 183 23.49 1.24 -22.67
N ASN A 184 24.61 1.45 -21.96
CA ASN A 184 24.65 2.37 -20.82
C ASN A 184 24.37 3.83 -21.21
N SER A 185 24.75 4.24 -22.42
CA SER A 185 24.53 5.60 -22.93
C SER A 185 23.15 5.81 -23.58
N LYS A 186 22.42 4.73 -23.89
CA LYS A 186 21.20 4.77 -24.73
C LYS A 186 20.00 4.08 -24.09
N LYS A 187 19.89 4.15 -22.75
CA LYS A 187 18.74 3.63 -21.97
C LYS A 187 18.44 2.15 -22.24
N GLY A 188 19.47 1.32 -22.29
CA GLY A 188 19.32 -0.13 -22.48
C GLY A 188 19.27 -0.61 -23.94
N LEU A 189 19.16 0.28 -24.92
CA LEU A 189 19.03 -0.08 -26.34
C LEU A 189 20.34 0.14 -27.11
N ALA A 190 21.11 -0.93 -27.27
CA ALA A 190 22.37 -0.93 -28.00
C ALA A 190 22.22 -1.34 -29.47
N VAL A 191 21.28 -2.27 -29.76
CA VAL A 191 21.03 -2.84 -31.10
C VAL A 191 19.62 -2.44 -31.54
N VAL A 192 19.45 -1.89 -32.73
CA VAL A 192 18.15 -1.40 -33.19
C VAL A 192 17.96 -1.73 -34.68
N ALA A 193 16.71 -1.95 -35.07
CA ALA A 193 16.38 -2.16 -36.47
C ALA A 193 16.65 -0.90 -37.31
N CYS A 194 16.95 -1.15 -38.57
CA CYS A 194 16.94 -0.15 -39.63
C CYS A 194 15.90 -0.56 -40.65
N GLU A 195 14.86 0.24 -40.81
CA GLU A 195 13.74 0.00 -41.72
C GLU A 195 13.72 1.13 -42.77
N ASP A 196 13.70 0.75 -44.03
CA ASP A 196 13.68 1.70 -45.17
C ASP A 196 14.76 2.82 -45.09
N GLY A 197 15.94 2.46 -44.57
CA GLY A 197 17.01 3.43 -44.37
C GLY A 197 16.84 4.36 -43.19
N VAL A 198 15.90 4.08 -42.29
CA VAL A 198 15.66 4.84 -41.04
C VAL A 198 16.13 4.02 -39.86
N CYS A 199 16.93 4.62 -38.97
CA CYS A 199 17.33 4.03 -37.72
C CYS A 199 16.17 4.07 -36.70
N MET A 200 15.61 2.93 -36.29
CA MET A 200 14.47 2.90 -35.34
C MET A 200 14.81 3.34 -33.93
N GLY A 201 16.09 3.54 -33.60
CA GLY A 201 16.51 4.03 -32.30
C GLY A 201 16.62 5.55 -32.15
N CYS A 202 16.82 6.30 -33.26
CA CYS A 202 16.91 7.77 -33.25
C CYS A 202 16.12 8.44 -34.38
N HIS A 203 15.46 7.66 -35.23
CA HIS A 203 14.58 8.06 -36.31
C HIS A 203 15.27 8.93 -37.38
N MET A 204 16.60 8.83 -37.50
CA MET A 204 17.37 9.53 -38.51
C MET A 204 17.63 8.62 -39.69
N HIS A 205 17.56 9.20 -40.89
CA HIS A 205 17.94 8.48 -42.13
C HIS A 205 19.45 8.19 -42.13
N ILE A 206 19.79 7.01 -42.62
CA ILE A 206 21.17 6.60 -42.90
C ILE A 206 21.47 6.76 -44.41
N GLN A 207 22.73 6.95 -44.74
CA GLN A 207 23.13 7.09 -46.14
C GLN A 207 22.82 5.80 -46.92
N PRO A 208 22.33 5.88 -48.18
CA PRO A 208 21.95 4.71 -48.97
C PRO A 208 23.11 3.70 -49.15
N GLN A 209 24.34 4.17 -49.22
CA GLN A 209 25.52 3.29 -49.31
C GLN A 209 25.66 2.45 -48.04
N LEU A 210 25.50 3.07 -46.86
CA LEU A 210 25.58 2.40 -45.57
C LEU A 210 24.42 1.42 -45.36
N TYR A 211 23.21 1.74 -45.86
CA TYR A 211 22.09 0.82 -45.88
C TYR A 211 22.34 -0.41 -46.75
N ASN A 212 22.92 -0.23 -47.96
CA ASN A 212 23.28 -1.35 -48.82
C ASN A 212 24.34 -2.26 -48.16
N GLU A 213 25.31 -1.70 -47.45
CA GLU A 213 26.28 -2.48 -46.69
C GLU A 213 25.61 -3.24 -45.51
N LEU A 214 24.65 -2.60 -44.84
CA LEU A 214 23.88 -3.22 -43.77
C LEU A 214 23.07 -4.42 -44.25
N VAL A 215 22.45 -4.31 -45.45
CA VAL A 215 21.70 -5.39 -46.07
C VAL A 215 22.61 -6.56 -46.44
N ARG A 216 23.84 -6.29 -46.92
CA ARG A 216 24.83 -7.34 -47.22
C ARG A 216 25.24 -8.13 -45.99
N GLY A 217 25.33 -7.48 -44.83
CA GLY A 217 25.61 -8.12 -43.54
C GLY A 217 27.06 -8.58 -43.37
N ASP A 218 28.00 -7.96 -44.10
CA ASP A 218 29.42 -8.33 -44.08
C ASP A 218 30.15 -7.85 -42.82
N ARG A 219 29.65 -6.76 -42.22
CA ARG A 219 30.21 -6.17 -41.00
C ARG A 219 29.12 -5.56 -40.11
N LEU A 220 29.45 -5.37 -38.83
CA LEU A 220 28.58 -4.65 -37.88
C LEU A 220 28.62 -3.16 -38.17
N ILE A 221 27.44 -2.58 -38.44
CA ILE A 221 27.30 -1.17 -38.81
C ILE A 221 26.66 -0.43 -37.63
N ALA A 222 27.23 0.73 -37.28
CA ALA A 222 26.65 1.64 -36.32
C ALA A 222 25.92 2.79 -37.01
N CYS A 223 24.84 3.24 -36.40
CA CYS A 223 24.16 4.46 -36.83
C CYS A 223 25.10 5.67 -36.71
N PRO A 224 25.33 6.46 -37.76
CA PRO A 224 26.21 7.64 -37.67
C PRO A 224 25.72 8.70 -36.70
N SER A 225 24.42 8.78 -36.47
CA SER A 225 23.80 9.79 -35.58
C SER A 225 23.79 9.37 -34.12
N CYS A 226 23.38 8.13 -33.77
CA CYS A 226 23.20 7.72 -32.37
C CYS A 226 24.18 6.64 -31.90
N GLN A 227 25.02 6.10 -32.81
CA GLN A 227 26.05 5.10 -32.52
C GLN A 227 25.54 3.70 -32.17
N ARG A 228 24.21 3.46 -32.18
CA ARG A 228 23.63 2.12 -31.96
C ARG A 228 24.02 1.18 -33.07
N ILE A 229 24.15 -0.10 -32.80
CA ILE A 229 24.38 -1.16 -33.77
C ILE A 229 23.09 -1.36 -34.56
N LEU A 230 23.19 -1.37 -35.89
CA LEU A 230 22.05 -1.50 -36.78
C LEU A 230 21.91 -2.94 -37.29
N TYR A 231 20.66 -3.37 -37.45
CA TYR A 231 20.32 -4.58 -38.17
C TYR A 231 19.14 -4.35 -39.12
N VAL A 232 18.99 -5.16 -40.12
CA VAL A 232 17.81 -5.14 -41.01
C VAL A 232 16.84 -6.22 -40.55
N ARG A 233 15.59 -5.81 -40.27
CA ARG A 233 14.53 -6.76 -39.95
C ARG A 233 14.23 -7.61 -41.17
N ARG A 234 14.22 -8.92 -41.01
CA ARG A 234 13.75 -9.84 -42.04
C ARG A 234 12.30 -10.17 -41.76
N ASP A 235 11.47 -10.24 -42.78
CA ASP A 235 10.09 -10.70 -42.67
C ASP A 235 10.06 -12.07 -41.98
N GLY A 236 9.55 -12.10 -40.72
CA GLY A 236 9.47 -13.29 -39.87
C GLY A 236 10.13 -13.22 -38.50
N GLY A 237 10.78 -12.10 -38.11
CA GLY A 237 11.32 -11.88 -36.74
C GLY A 237 10.26 -11.33 -35.78
N PRO A 238 10.44 -11.54 -34.44
CA PRO A 238 9.49 -11.07 -33.46
C PRO A 238 9.30 -9.56 -33.54
N ALA A 239 8.04 -9.11 -33.45
CA ALA A 239 7.69 -7.71 -33.37
C ALA A 239 8.13 -7.19 -32.01
N ASP A 240 8.91 -6.09 -32.01
CA ASP A 240 9.17 -5.32 -30.79
C ASP A 240 7.84 -4.71 -30.26
N GLY A 241 7.32 -5.23 -29.13
CA GLY A 241 6.16 -4.72 -28.42
C GLY A 241 6.57 -3.86 -27.23
#